data_32a362d409c2e7332edb205cdb91b0ff
#
_entry.id   32a362d409c2e7332edb205cdb91b0ff
#
_cell.length_a   1.000
_cell.length_b   1.000
_cell.length_c   1.000
_cell.angle_alpha   90.00
_cell.angle_beta   90.00
_cell.angle_gamma   90.00
#
_symmetry.space_group_name_H-M   'P 1'
#
loop_
_entity.id
_entity.type
_entity.pdbx_description
1 polymer ?
#
loop_
_entity_poly.entity_id
_entity_poly.type
_entity_poly.pdbx_seq_one_letter_code
_entity_poly.pdbx_strand_id
1 'polypeptide(L)'
;MKPLKPLFLVIFSLVVSRAFCQEVSLVNGSFKALKDQGTVVMKFTYDSLQVGKYKNESDYVAKKVAEMNKKNPGQGDQWAVNWVSQRKEYFEPAFTRGFKEGSGKDAQATAMYTLIFHTNYIEQGFSSAAILVHKNPEIRGELILIKTGDSTQVLGRAYVTKALGKAGPHFETGEHVEGAYSAAGMALGEFILNN
;
A
#
# COMPACT_ATOMS: atom_id res chain seq x y z
N MET A 1 48.02 -37.21 -30.57
CA MET A 1 47.52 -36.27 -29.52
C MET A 1 46.49 -35.38 -30.16
N LYS A 2 45.20 -35.50 -29.79
CA LYS A 2 44.12 -34.64 -30.29
C LYS A 2 43.91 -33.49 -29.31
N PRO A 3 43.78 -32.23 -29.76
CA PRO A 3 43.55 -31.12 -28.85
C PRO A 3 42.11 -31.12 -28.32
N LEU A 4 41.99 -30.95 -27.00
CA LEU A 4 40.74 -30.81 -26.26
C LEU A 4 40.16 -29.40 -26.53
N LYS A 5 38.96 -29.34 -27.07
CA LYS A 5 38.26 -28.06 -27.29
C LYS A 5 37.68 -27.57 -25.95
N PRO A 6 37.86 -26.31 -25.54
CA PRO A 6 37.25 -25.77 -24.36
C PRO A 6 35.72 -25.62 -24.55
N LEU A 7 34.97 -26.27 -23.64
CA LEU A 7 33.51 -26.10 -23.55
C LEU A 7 33.21 -24.78 -22.84
N PHE A 8 32.77 -23.77 -23.59
CA PHE A 8 32.29 -22.50 -23.03
C PHE A 8 30.91 -22.73 -22.41
N LEU A 9 30.89 -22.79 -21.07
CA LEU A 9 29.65 -22.82 -20.29
C LEU A 9 29.06 -21.41 -20.24
N VAL A 10 28.07 -21.11 -21.08
CA VAL A 10 27.29 -19.88 -21.03
C VAL A 10 26.31 -20.00 -19.87
N ILE A 11 26.62 -19.37 -18.74
CA ILE A 11 25.70 -19.23 -17.62
C ILE A 11 24.67 -18.17 -18.03
N PHE A 12 23.49 -18.63 -18.46
CA PHE A 12 22.33 -17.79 -18.73
C PHE A 12 21.71 -17.43 -17.36
N SER A 13 22.10 -16.26 -16.86
CA SER A 13 21.51 -15.70 -15.64
C SER A 13 20.05 -15.32 -15.94
N LEU A 14 19.10 -16.17 -15.53
CA LEU A 14 17.68 -15.86 -15.54
C LEU A 14 17.43 -14.76 -14.50
N VAL A 15 17.38 -13.52 -14.95
CA VAL A 15 16.79 -12.44 -14.17
C VAL A 15 15.28 -12.70 -14.09
N VAL A 16 14.86 -13.36 -13.02
CA VAL A 16 13.44 -13.51 -12.70
C VAL A 16 12.93 -12.14 -12.26
N SER A 17 12.47 -11.35 -13.22
CA SER A 17 11.70 -10.15 -12.96
C SER A 17 10.47 -10.57 -12.17
N ARG A 18 10.41 -10.27 -10.88
CA ARG A 18 9.19 -10.40 -10.08
C ARG A 18 8.21 -9.38 -10.61
N ALA A 19 7.39 -9.79 -11.56
CA ALA A 19 6.21 -9.04 -11.97
C ALA A 19 5.22 -9.06 -10.80
N PHE A 20 5.43 -8.19 -9.81
CA PHE A 20 4.34 -7.76 -8.96
C PHE A 20 3.44 -6.92 -9.87
N CYS A 21 2.29 -7.48 -10.24
CA CYS A 21 1.29 -6.78 -11.04
C CYS A 21 0.61 -5.73 -10.13
N GLN A 22 1.35 -4.66 -9.84
CA GLN A 22 0.84 -3.46 -9.19
C GLN A 22 0.69 -2.43 -10.28
N GLU A 23 -0.54 -2.13 -10.62
CA GLU A 23 -0.85 -1.19 -11.69
C GLU A 23 -0.91 0.23 -11.11
N VAL A 24 0.12 1.04 -11.39
CA VAL A 24 0.14 2.46 -11.08
C VAL A 24 -0.01 3.24 -12.39
N SER A 25 -0.92 4.19 -12.39
CA SER A 25 -1.17 5.05 -13.54
C SER A 25 -1.13 6.53 -13.15
N LEU A 26 -0.55 7.36 -14.05
CA LEU A 26 -0.68 8.81 -13.95
C LEU A 26 -2.12 9.21 -14.26
N VAL A 27 -2.76 9.94 -13.35
CA VAL A 27 -4.10 10.48 -13.55
C VAL A 27 -4.03 11.84 -14.23
N ASN A 28 -3.19 12.75 -13.70
CA ASN A 28 -2.92 14.06 -14.30
C ASN A 28 -1.65 14.68 -13.69
N GLY A 29 -1.21 15.81 -14.27
CA GLY A 29 -0.05 16.57 -13.80
C GLY A 29 1.28 15.82 -13.97
N SER A 30 2.23 16.05 -13.05
CA SER A 30 3.57 15.46 -13.13
C SER A 30 4.21 15.38 -11.74
N PHE A 31 5.08 14.37 -11.55
CA PHE A 31 5.91 14.21 -10.36
C PHE A 31 7.36 14.69 -10.56
N LYS A 32 7.68 15.31 -11.69
CA LYS A 32 9.03 15.80 -12.02
C LYS A 32 9.60 16.77 -10.98
N ALA A 33 8.74 17.52 -10.28
CA ALA A 33 9.17 18.39 -9.17
C ALA A 33 9.88 17.64 -8.03
N LEU A 34 9.68 16.32 -7.92
CA LEU A 34 10.35 15.48 -6.92
C LEU A 34 11.71 14.92 -7.36
N LYS A 35 12.11 15.10 -8.63
CA LYS A 35 13.30 14.46 -9.20
C LYS A 35 14.55 14.71 -8.34
N ASP A 36 14.78 15.95 -7.95
CA ASP A 36 15.96 16.37 -7.21
C ASP A 36 15.71 16.52 -5.68
N GLN A 37 14.55 16.03 -5.22
CA GLN A 37 14.19 16.08 -3.80
C GLN A 37 14.56 14.76 -3.10
N GLY A 38 15.33 14.82 -2.03
CA GLY A 38 15.62 13.66 -1.19
C GLY A 38 14.55 13.39 -0.12
N THR A 39 13.69 14.38 0.14
CA THR A 39 12.69 14.33 1.23
C THR A 39 11.34 14.81 0.79
N VAL A 40 10.28 14.27 1.42
CA VAL A 40 8.88 14.66 1.23
C VAL A 40 8.16 14.70 2.58
N VAL A 41 7.12 15.51 2.69
CA VAL A 41 6.13 15.33 3.76
C VAL A 41 5.14 14.27 3.31
N MET A 42 4.86 13.26 4.14
CA MET A 42 3.86 12.25 3.85
C MET A 42 2.62 12.48 4.69
N LYS A 43 1.44 12.49 4.04
CA LYS A 43 0.12 12.57 4.70
C LYS A 43 -0.77 11.47 4.20
N PHE A 44 -1.74 11.07 5.04
CA PHE A 44 -2.69 10.00 4.73
C PHE A 44 -4.12 10.48 4.98
N THR A 45 -5.04 10.10 4.10
CA THR A 45 -6.47 10.36 4.24
C THR A 45 -7.26 9.11 3.90
N TYR A 46 -8.47 9.01 4.49
CA TYR A 46 -9.34 7.84 4.41
C TYR A 46 -10.80 8.22 4.13
N ASP A 47 -11.01 9.42 3.59
CA ASP A 47 -12.35 9.91 3.29
C ASP A 47 -13.02 9.02 2.22
N SER A 48 -14.32 8.73 2.40
CA SER A 48 -15.08 7.86 1.50
C SER A 48 -14.51 6.45 1.31
N LEU A 49 -13.83 5.92 2.35
CA LEU A 49 -13.22 4.59 2.34
C LEU A 49 -14.28 3.50 2.16
N GLN A 50 -14.07 2.64 1.15
CA GLN A 50 -14.80 1.39 0.95
C GLN A 50 -14.05 0.24 1.61
N VAL A 51 -14.77 -0.69 2.25
CA VAL A 51 -14.16 -1.87 2.88
C VAL A 51 -14.83 -3.15 2.39
N GLY A 52 -14.09 -3.93 1.62
CA GLY A 52 -14.61 -5.14 0.98
C GLY A 52 -15.85 -4.85 0.13
N LYS A 53 -16.97 -5.44 0.50
CA LYS A 53 -18.28 -5.24 -0.18
C LYS A 53 -19.06 -3.99 0.31
N TYR A 54 -18.60 -3.33 1.35
CA TYR A 54 -19.29 -2.18 1.94
C TYR A 54 -18.85 -0.90 1.24
N LYS A 55 -19.80 -0.12 0.79
CA LYS A 55 -19.55 1.17 0.11
C LYS A 55 -18.97 2.23 1.04
N ASN A 56 -19.27 2.12 2.35
CA ASN A 56 -18.79 3.04 3.37
C ASN A 56 -18.15 2.25 4.51
N GLU A 57 -17.08 2.77 5.06
CA GLU A 57 -16.40 2.19 6.22
C GLU A 57 -17.34 2.08 7.45
N SER A 58 -18.19 3.09 7.67
CA SER A 58 -19.12 3.09 8.78
C SER A 58 -20.07 1.87 8.80
N ASP A 59 -20.55 1.46 7.63
CA ASP A 59 -21.44 0.29 7.50
C ASP A 59 -20.70 -1.01 7.84
N TYR A 60 -19.44 -1.10 7.40
CA TYR A 60 -18.58 -2.23 7.75
C TYR A 60 -18.31 -2.30 9.25
N VAL A 61 -17.91 -1.17 9.86
CA VAL A 61 -17.61 -1.07 11.30
C VAL A 61 -18.86 -1.39 12.13
N ALA A 62 -19.99 -0.79 11.83
CA ALA A 62 -21.25 -1.03 12.53
C ALA A 62 -21.64 -2.52 12.54
N LYS A 63 -21.51 -3.19 11.38
CA LYS A 63 -21.78 -4.62 11.28
C LYS A 63 -20.82 -5.46 12.13
N LYS A 64 -19.52 -5.17 12.07
CA LYS A 64 -18.51 -5.89 12.86
C LYS A 64 -18.72 -5.73 14.35
N VAL A 65 -18.98 -4.52 14.80
CA VAL A 65 -19.30 -4.22 16.21
C VAL A 65 -20.49 -5.05 16.67
N ALA A 66 -21.59 -5.04 15.91
CA ALA A 66 -22.80 -5.80 16.26
C ALA A 66 -22.55 -7.32 16.33
N GLU A 67 -21.81 -7.87 15.34
CA GLU A 67 -21.47 -9.30 15.29
C GLU A 67 -20.58 -9.74 16.47
N MET A 68 -19.61 -8.91 16.85
CA MET A 68 -18.68 -9.21 17.94
C MET A 68 -19.34 -9.02 19.30
N ASN A 69 -20.10 -7.94 19.50
CA ASN A 69 -20.82 -7.69 20.75
C ASN A 69 -21.93 -8.72 21.04
N LYS A 70 -22.49 -9.33 19.97
CA LYS A 70 -23.43 -10.44 20.13
C LYS A 70 -22.77 -11.67 20.75
N LYS A 71 -21.49 -11.90 20.51
CA LYS A 71 -20.71 -13.02 21.08
C LYS A 71 -20.17 -12.67 22.45
N ASN A 72 -19.55 -11.51 22.56
CA ASN A 72 -18.93 -11.00 23.78
C ASN A 72 -19.20 -9.50 23.90
N PRO A 73 -20.05 -9.04 24.83
CA PRO A 73 -20.35 -7.62 25.02
C PRO A 73 -19.10 -6.77 25.21
N GLY A 74 -19.00 -5.64 24.51
CA GLY A 74 -17.87 -4.71 24.54
C GLY A 74 -16.69 -5.07 23.62
N GLN A 75 -16.61 -6.30 23.10
CA GLN A 75 -15.51 -6.72 22.23
C GLN A 75 -15.55 -5.99 20.89
N GLY A 76 -16.74 -5.75 20.35
CA GLY A 76 -16.91 -5.02 19.11
C GLY A 76 -16.50 -3.55 19.22
N ASP A 77 -16.80 -2.92 20.34
CA ASP A 77 -16.44 -1.52 20.59
C ASP A 77 -14.91 -1.37 20.67
N GLN A 78 -14.25 -2.27 21.38
CA GLN A 78 -12.78 -2.30 21.43
C GLN A 78 -12.17 -2.57 20.04
N TRP A 79 -12.75 -3.49 19.26
CA TRP A 79 -12.31 -3.76 17.90
C TRP A 79 -12.44 -2.52 17.00
N ALA A 80 -13.50 -1.72 17.12
CA ALA A 80 -13.68 -0.51 16.34
C ALA A 80 -12.60 0.54 16.63
N VAL A 81 -12.19 0.69 17.89
CA VAL A 81 -11.06 1.55 18.28
C VAL A 81 -9.76 1.04 17.63
N ASN A 82 -9.48 -0.26 17.75
CA ASN A 82 -8.29 -0.88 17.17
C ASN A 82 -8.28 -0.77 15.64
N TRP A 83 -9.42 -0.90 14.97
CA TRP A 83 -9.54 -0.72 13.53
C TRP A 83 -9.01 0.63 13.04
N VAL A 84 -9.31 1.70 13.78
CA VAL A 84 -8.83 3.05 13.43
C VAL A 84 -7.36 3.23 13.80
N SER A 85 -6.92 2.73 14.96
CA SER A 85 -5.53 2.88 15.42
C SER A 85 -4.52 2.19 14.50
N GLN A 86 -4.90 1.06 13.89
CA GLN A 86 -4.08 0.32 12.92
C GLN A 86 -3.54 1.18 11.78
N ARG A 87 -4.23 2.27 11.41
CA ARG A 87 -3.76 3.21 10.39
C ARG A 87 -2.41 3.80 10.77
N LYS A 88 -2.30 4.30 11.99
CA LYS A 88 -1.07 4.93 12.53
C LYS A 88 -0.03 3.91 12.94
N GLU A 89 -0.45 2.77 13.45
CA GLU A 89 0.45 1.75 13.98
C GLU A 89 1.08 0.89 12.90
N TYR A 90 0.33 0.58 11.83
CA TYR A 90 0.77 -0.37 10.80
C TYR A 90 0.74 0.20 9.38
N PHE A 91 -0.38 0.81 8.93
CA PHE A 91 -0.60 1.12 7.52
C PHE A 91 0.30 2.25 7.02
N GLU A 92 0.28 3.38 7.70
CA GLU A 92 1.06 4.57 7.31
C GLU A 92 2.57 4.34 7.40
N PRO A 93 3.11 3.68 8.47
CA PRO A 93 4.53 3.32 8.52
C PRO A 93 4.94 2.34 7.44
N ALA A 94 4.11 1.33 7.14
CA ALA A 94 4.40 0.36 6.09
C ALA A 94 4.45 1.00 4.70
N PHE A 95 3.47 1.86 4.39
CA PHE A 95 3.48 2.62 3.14
C PHE A 95 4.74 3.49 3.03
N THR A 96 5.06 4.23 4.09
CA THR A 96 6.22 5.14 4.13
C THR A 96 7.53 4.39 3.92
N ARG A 97 7.68 3.21 4.54
CA ARG A 97 8.82 2.32 4.37
C ARG A 97 8.93 1.84 2.91
N GLY A 98 7.84 1.30 2.35
CA GLY A 98 7.79 0.85 0.96
C GLY A 98 8.07 2.00 -0.02
N PHE A 99 7.53 3.19 0.23
CA PHE A 99 7.79 4.37 -0.58
C PHE A 99 9.27 4.77 -0.59
N LYS A 100 9.93 4.73 0.58
CA LYS A 100 11.38 4.96 0.67
C LYS A 100 12.16 3.91 -0.12
N GLU A 101 11.79 2.64 0.01
CA GLU A 101 12.44 1.54 -0.73
C GLU A 101 12.29 1.71 -2.25
N GLY A 102 11.09 2.12 -2.73
CA GLY A 102 10.83 2.31 -4.15
C GLY A 102 11.39 3.62 -4.73
N SER A 103 11.40 4.72 -3.95
CA SER A 103 11.78 6.05 -4.47
C SER A 103 13.16 6.53 -4.02
N GLY A 104 13.75 5.93 -3.00
CA GLY A 104 14.95 6.46 -2.33
C GLY A 104 14.72 7.75 -1.52
N LYS A 105 13.46 8.22 -1.37
CA LYS A 105 13.13 9.49 -0.70
C LYS A 105 12.64 9.25 0.72
N ASP A 106 13.12 10.07 1.66
CA ASP A 106 12.73 10.00 3.06
C ASP A 106 11.47 10.83 3.35
N ALA A 107 10.57 10.27 4.15
CA ALA A 107 9.46 11.03 4.72
C ALA A 107 9.95 11.81 5.95
N GLN A 108 9.71 13.13 5.96
CA GLN A 108 10.10 14.02 7.05
C GLN A 108 8.94 14.95 7.43
N ALA A 109 9.02 15.54 8.63
CA ALA A 109 8.01 16.48 9.12
C ALA A 109 7.97 17.77 8.29
N THR A 110 9.08 18.14 7.67
CA THR A 110 9.21 19.33 6.83
C THR A 110 9.94 19.00 5.54
N ALA A 111 9.37 19.38 4.42
CA ALA A 111 9.96 19.29 3.08
C ALA A 111 9.26 20.27 2.14
N MET A 112 9.84 20.54 0.97
CA MET A 112 9.27 21.45 -0.03
C MET A 112 7.93 20.97 -0.59
N TYR A 113 7.77 19.65 -0.67
CA TYR A 113 6.58 19.01 -1.25
C TYR A 113 5.93 18.06 -0.25
N THR A 114 4.60 18.00 -0.35
CA THR A 114 3.77 17.05 0.40
C THR A 114 3.16 16.04 -0.56
N LEU A 115 3.31 14.76 -0.24
CA LEU A 115 2.59 13.67 -0.86
C LEU A 115 1.44 13.27 0.07
N ILE A 116 0.23 13.23 -0.46
CA ILE A 116 -0.98 12.79 0.25
C ILE A 116 -1.40 11.46 -0.36
N PHE A 117 -1.35 10.39 0.43
CA PHE A 117 -1.93 9.12 0.00
C PHE A 117 -3.35 9.00 0.52
N HIS A 118 -4.30 9.03 -0.41
CA HIS A 118 -5.73 8.87 -0.14
C HIS A 118 -6.14 7.43 -0.39
N THR A 119 -6.38 6.66 0.67
CA THR A 119 -6.89 5.28 0.57
C THR A 119 -8.38 5.32 0.35
N ASN A 120 -8.86 4.77 -0.76
CA ASN A 120 -10.29 4.70 -1.09
C ASN A 120 -10.89 3.28 -1.03
N TYR A 121 -10.05 2.24 -0.96
CA TYR A 121 -10.51 0.86 -0.83
C TYR A 121 -9.54 0.02 0.01
N ILE A 122 -10.11 -0.79 0.89
CA ILE A 122 -9.41 -1.83 1.65
C ILE A 122 -10.18 -3.14 1.54
N GLU A 123 -9.53 -4.21 1.09
CA GLU A 123 -9.93 -5.59 1.30
C GLU A 123 -9.00 -6.19 2.36
N GLN A 124 -9.56 -6.68 3.45
CA GLN A 124 -8.76 -7.23 4.55
C GLN A 124 -8.11 -8.57 4.22
N GLY A 125 -8.64 -9.26 3.20
CA GLY A 125 -8.26 -10.63 2.93
C GLY A 125 -8.82 -11.60 3.98
N PHE A 126 -8.64 -12.87 3.74
CA PHE A 126 -8.93 -13.93 4.69
C PHE A 126 -8.23 -15.23 4.28
N SER A 127 -8.02 -16.10 5.24
CA SER A 127 -7.59 -17.47 5.00
C SER A 127 -8.48 -18.42 5.77
N SER A 128 -8.97 -19.46 5.12
CA SER A 128 -9.77 -20.51 5.74
C SER A 128 -9.15 -21.87 5.43
N ALA A 129 -8.53 -22.47 6.44
CA ALA A 129 -7.95 -23.80 6.32
C ALA A 129 -9.03 -24.88 6.06
N ALA A 130 -10.26 -24.67 6.56
CA ALA A 130 -11.35 -25.66 6.43
C ALA A 130 -11.82 -25.85 4.98
N ILE A 131 -11.71 -24.82 4.14
CA ILE A 131 -12.16 -24.86 2.74
C ILE A 131 -11.03 -24.58 1.74
N LEU A 132 -9.78 -24.51 2.21
CA LEU A 132 -8.59 -24.23 1.40
C LEU A 132 -8.73 -22.99 0.50
N VAL A 133 -9.47 -22.00 0.96
CA VAL A 133 -9.68 -20.72 0.26
C VAL A 133 -8.95 -19.61 0.99
N HIS A 134 -8.24 -18.80 0.24
CA HIS A 134 -7.64 -17.58 0.76
C HIS A 134 -7.92 -16.41 -0.20
N LYS A 135 -8.02 -15.23 0.34
CA LYS A 135 -8.09 -13.97 -0.39
C LYS A 135 -6.99 -13.07 0.14
N ASN A 136 -6.15 -12.57 -0.75
CA ASN A 136 -5.12 -11.63 -0.36
C ASN A 136 -5.75 -10.31 0.08
N PRO A 137 -5.16 -9.62 1.07
CA PRO A 137 -5.50 -8.24 1.34
C PRO A 137 -5.11 -7.37 0.14
N GLU A 138 -5.92 -6.35 -0.10
CA GLU A 138 -5.76 -5.43 -1.22
C GLU A 138 -6.06 -4.01 -0.77
N ILE A 139 -5.29 -3.04 -1.23
CA ILE A 139 -5.65 -1.64 -1.15
C ILE A 139 -5.65 -0.98 -2.53
N ARG A 140 -6.45 0.09 -2.64
CA ARG A 140 -6.44 1.03 -3.75
C ARG A 140 -6.40 2.44 -3.20
N GLY A 141 -5.76 3.34 -3.94
CA GLY A 141 -5.66 4.71 -3.49
C GLY A 141 -5.00 5.63 -4.51
N GLU A 142 -5.08 6.92 -4.22
CA GLU A 142 -4.52 7.98 -5.03
C GLU A 142 -3.35 8.64 -4.28
N LEU A 143 -2.25 8.88 -4.99
CA LEU A 143 -1.16 9.72 -4.51
C LEU A 143 -1.27 11.10 -5.14
N ILE A 144 -1.31 12.14 -4.30
CA ILE A 144 -1.49 13.52 -4.70
C ILE A 144 -0.23 14.30 -4.30
N LEU A 145 0.37 14.98 -5.26
CA LEU A 145 1.52 15.85 -5.03
C LEU A 145 1.07 17.31 -4.96
N ILE A 146 1.45 17.99 -3.87
CA ILE A 146 1.25 19.44 -3.70
C ILE A 146 2.56 20.08 -3.21
N LYS A 147 2.68 21.40 -3.37
CA LYS A 147 3.68 22.20 -2.65
C LYS A 147 3.28 22.29 -1.18
N THR A 148 4.22 22.07 -0.27
CA THR A 148 3.94 22.14 1.18
C THR A 148 3.44 23.52 1.56
N GLY A 149 2.32 23.56 2.29
CA GLY A 149 1.66 24.82 2.69
C GLY A 149 0.67 25.37 1.66
N ASP A 150 0.64 24.84 0.42
CA ASP A 150 -0.34 25.25 -0.60
C ASP A 150 -1.10 24.01 -1.10
N SER A 151 -2.28 23.80 -0.54
CA SER A 151 -3.16 22.70 -0.93
C SER A 151 -4.06 23.03 -2.15
N THR A 152 -4.02 24.26 -2.64
CA THR A 152 -4.87 24.69 -3.74
C THR A 152 -4.33 24.24 -5.10
N GLN A 153 -3.02 24.06 -5.20
CA GLN A 153 -2.34 23.66 -6.43
C GLN A 153 -1.88 22.20 -6.37
N VAL A 154 -2.62 21.33 -7.04
CA VAL A 154 -2.20 19.94 -7.26
C VAL A 154 -1.23 19.90 -8.44
N LEU A 155 -0.03 19.41 -8.20
CA LEU A 155 1.05 19.29 -9.19
C LEU A 155 0.99 17.96 -9.96
N GLY A 156 0.55 16.89 -9.31
CA GLY A 156 0.42 15.57 -9.93
C GLY A 156 -0.49 14.64 -9.13
N ARG A 157 -1.11 13.71 -9.85
CA ARG A 157 -1.92 12.62 -9.28
C ARG A 157 -1.57 11.32 -9.95
N ALA A 158 -1.36 10.28 -9.16
CA ALA A 158 -1.19 8.91 -9.61
C ALA A 158 -2.13 7.99 -8.82
N TYR A 159 -2.60 6.94 -9.45
CA TYR A 159 -3.54 5.99 -8.86
C TYR A 159 -2.94 4.59 -8.84
N VAL A 160 -3.01 3.92 -7.69
CA VAL A 160 -2.72 2.49 -7.56
C VAL A 160 -4.05 1.73 -7.60
N THR A 161 -4.25 0.95 -8.67
CA THR A 161 -5.51 0.23 -8.91
C THR A 161 -5.59 -1.05 -8.09
N LYS A 162 -4.42 -1.60 -7.71
CA LYS A 162 -4.34 -2.85 -6.96
C LYS A 162 -2.96 -3.01 -6.32
N ALA A 163 -2.89 -2.92 -5.00
CA ALA A 163 -1.72 -3.35 -4.26
C ALA A 163 -2.09 -4.50 -3.33
N LEU A 164 -1.38 -5.61 -3.45
CA LEU A 164 -1.68 -6.85 -2.73
C LEU A 164 -0.70 -7.07 -1.59
N GLY A 165 -1.24 -7.39 -0.41
CA GLY A 165 -0.50 -8.01 0.67
C GLY A 165 -0.46 -9.54 0.53
N LYS A 166 0.16 -10.20 1.49
CA LYS A 166 0.17 -11.66 1.57
C LYS A 166 -0.89 -12.13 2.56
N ALA A 167 -1.76 -13.06 2.15
CA ALA A 167 -2.64 -13.75 3.08
C ALA A 167 -1.82 -14.71 3.95
N GLY A 168 -2.13 -14.79 5.23
CA GLY A 168 -1.48 -15.71 6.16
C GLY A 168 -2.50 -16.31 7.14
N PRO A 169 -2.24 -17.49 7.71
CA PRO A 169 -3.22 -18.22 8.53
C PRO A 169 -3.39 -17.67 9.96
N HIS A 170 -2.49 -16.83 10.46
CA HIS A 170 -2.40 -16.47 11.87
C HIS A 170 -2.16 -14.99 12.16
N PHE A 171 -2.40 -14.11 11.20
CA PHE A 171 -2.16 -12.67 11.42
C PHE A 171 -3.43 -11.97 11.91
N GLU A 172 -3.25 -11.02 12.80
CA GLU A 172 -4.30 -10.04 13.08
C GLU A 172 -4.60 -9.21 11.82
N THR A 173 -5.80 -8.67 11.73
CA THR A 173 -6.28 -7.98 10.52
C THR A 173 -5.32 -6.88 10.03
N GLY A 174 -4.68 -6.15 10.97
CA GLY A 174 -3.73 -5.08 10.66
C GLY A 174 -2.49 -5.55 9.90
N GLU A 175 -1.89 -6.66 10.33
CA GLU A 175 -0.67 -7.22 9.72
C GLU A 175 -0.90 -7.67 8.26
N HIS A 176 -2.10 -8.18 7.94
CA HIS A 176 -2.43 -8.55 6.56
C HIS A 176 -2.45 -7.35 5.62
N VAL A 177 -3.10 -6.27 6.06
CA VAL A 177 -3.28 -5.05 5.27
C VAL A 177 -1.98 -4.25 5.19
N GLU A 178 -1.12 -4.32 6.22
CA GLU A 178 0.20 -3.70 6.25
C GLU A 178 1.03 -4.05 5.00
N GLY A 179 1.08 -5.32 4.61
CA GLY A 179 1.78 -5.77 3.42
C GLY A 179 1.28 -5.12 2.13
N ALA A 180 -0.03 -4.87 2.02
CA ALA A 180 -0.61 -4.17 0.87
C ALA A 180 -0.23 -2.68 0.85
N TYR A 181 -0.15 -2.02 2.02
CA TYR A 181 0.35 -0.65 2.12
C TYR A 181 1.82 -0.53 1.75
N SER A 182 2.68 -1.43 2.24
CA SER A 182 4.10 -1.47 1.85
C SER A 182 4.25 -1.64 0.34
N ALA A 183 3.50 -2.55 -0.25
CA ALA A 183 3.50 -2.80 -1.68
C ALA A 183 3.03 -1.58 -2.50
N ALA A 184 1.98 -0.88 -2.04
CA ALA A 184 1.51 0.35 -2.69
C ALA A 184 2.57 1.47 -2.61
N GLY A 185 3.19 1.64 -1.46
CA GLY A 185 4.26 2.62 -1.26
C GLY A 185 5.44 2.37 -2.22
N MET A 186 5.91 1.12 -2.31
CA MET A 186 7.00 0.73 -3.20
C MET A 186 6.66 1.01 -4.67
N ALA A 187 5.49 0.57 -5.13
CA ALA A 187 5.08 0.77 -6.52
C ALA A 187 4.94 2.25 -6.90
N LEU A 188 4.37 3.06 -6.01
CA LEU A 188 4.26 4.51 -6.23
C LEU A 188 5.63 5.20 -6.16
N GLY A 189 6.53 4.73 -5.30
CA GLY A 189 7.91 5.21 -5.24
C GLY A 189 8.67 4.95 -6.54
N GLU A 190 8.64 3.73 -7.05
CA GLU A 190 9.24 3.33 -8.33
C GLU A 190 8.62 4.10 -9.51
N PHE A 191 7.29 4.28 -9.49
CA PHE A 191 6.58 5.05 -10.52
C PHE A 191 7.10 6.50 -10.59
N ILE A 192 7.30 7.16 -9.45
CA ILE A 192 7.81 8.54 -9.38
C ILE A 192 9.23 8.66 -9.92
N LEU A 193 10.08 7.67 -9.71
CA LEU A 193 11.45 7.69 -10.25
C LEU A 193 11.49 7.62 -11.77
N ASN A 194 10.48 6.97 -12.38
CA ASN A 194 10.43 6.70 -13.81
C ASN A 194 9.62 7.75 -14.61
N ASN A 195 8.96 8.71 -13.93
CA ASN A 195 8.06 9.72 -14.53
C ASN A 195 8.33 11.13 -14.01
#